data_b1ad8ccbcc307edc8f539c4101ab7ff9
#
_entry.id   b1ad8ccbcc307edc8f539c4101ab7ff9
#
_cell.length_a   1.000
_cell.length_b   1.000
_cell.length_c   1.000
_cell.angle_alpha   90.00
_cell.angle_beta   90.00
_cell.angle_gamma   90.00
#
_symmetry.space_group_name_H-M   'P 1'
#
loop_
_entity.id
_entity.type
_entity.pdbx_description
1 polymer ?
#
loop_
_entity_poly.entity_id
_entity_poly.type
_entity_poly.pdbx_seq_one_letter_code
_entity_poly.pdbx_strand_id
1 'polypeptide(L)'
;LAELDVRRVALEDLQELAERTGETSALAVWNGAASVTVEQVPSRHQIKHTSVLGSHYRTALSSTVQVLLAALEPAEAEALVVAGTIRLEEGWETGDYMERLARVREQGYALNDRETSEDEVSLSAPVRDHRGEVAGAVLLAAPFYRAGAEQLPELAARTRDAADAISRRLGAVSPG
;
A
#
# COMPACT_ATOMS: atom_id res chain seq x y z
N LEU A 1 -11.53 -17.13 -2.46
CA LEU A 1 -11.45 -17.59 -1.05
C LEU A 1 -10.34 -16.85 -0.29
N ALA A 2 -9.10 -16.76 -0.85
CA ALA A 2 -7.97 -16.07 -0.20
C ALA A 2 -8.23 -14.57 0.05
N GLU A 3 -8.84 -13.86 -0.88
CA GLU A 3 -9.17 -12.42 -0.74
C GLU A 3 -10.20 -12.16 0.37
N LEU A 4 -11.20 -13.04 0.51
CA LEU A 4 -12.20 -12.95 1.58
C LEU A 4 -11.59 -13.19 2.96
N ASP A 5 -10.60 -14.06 3.05
CA ASP A 5 -9.90 -14.36 4.30
C ASP A 5 -9.02 -13.19 4.74
N VAL A 6 -8.24 -12.60 3.83
CA VAL A 6 -7.41 -11.43 4.13
C VAL A 6 -8.27 -10.24 4.55
N ARG A 7 -9.36 -9.97 3.85
CA ARG A 7 -10.28 -8.88 4.15
C ARG A 7 -10.88 -8.99 5.56
N ARG A 8 -11.37 -10.18 5.90
CA ARG A 8 -11.98 -10.44 7.23
C ARG A 8 -10.97 -10.27 8.35
N VAL A 9 -9.77 -10.82 8.15
CA VAL A 9 -8.69 -10.79 9.14
C VAL A 9 -8.16 -9.37 9.34
N ALA A 10 -8.15 -8.55 8.30
CA ALA A 10 -7.55 -7.21 8.32
C ALA A 10 -8.40 -6.15 9.04
N LEU A 11 -9.71 -6.31 9.12
CA LEU A 11 -10.62 -5.22 9.51
C LEU A 11 -10.29 -4.61 10.87
N GLU A 12 -10.01 -5.43 11.87
CA GLU A 12 -9.69 -4.95 13.22
C GLU A 12 -8.41 -4.10 13.25
N ASP A 13 -7.37 -4.56 12.56
CA ASP A 13 -6.09 -3.85 12.49
C ASP A 13 -6.19 -2.56 11.66
N LEU A 14 -7.03 -2.55 10.62
CA LEU A 14 -7.33 -1.33 9.87
C LEU A 14 -8.10 -0.31 10.72
N GLN A 15 -9.05 -0.75 11.54
CA GLN A 15 -9.77 0.10 12.48
C GLN A 15 -8.81 0.72 13.51
N GLU A 16 -7.93 -0.09 14.09
CA GLU A 16 -6.92 0.39 15.03
C GLU A 16 -5.96 1.41 14.38
N LEU A 17 -5.50 1.14 13.17
CA LEU A 17 -4.63 2.06 12.42
C LEU A 17 -5.33 3.40 12.18
N ALA A 18 -6.58 3.39 11.71
CA ALA A 18 -7.36 4.60 11.49
C ALA A 18 -7.60 5.38 12.79
N GLU A 19 -7.90 4.70 13.89
CA GLU A 19 -8.11 5.33 15.20
C GLU A 19 -6.83 5.98 15.75
N ARG A 20 -5.72 5.27 15.67
CA ARG A 20 -4.42 5.75 16.20
C ARG A 20 -3.83 6.90 15.40
N THR A 21 -4.06 6.93 14.10
CA THR A 21 -3.52 7.97 13.22
C THR A 21 -4.51 9.10 12.94
N GLY A 22 -5.79 8.83 13.08
CA GLY A 22 -6.86 9.76 12.67
C GLY A 22 -7.08 9.80 11.16
N GLU A 23 -6.39 8.96 10.38
CA GLU A 23 -6.42 8.98 8.93
C GLU A 23 -7.15 7.77 8.33
N THR A 24 -7.42 7.79 7.04
CA THR A 24 -8.05 6.67 6.33
C THR A 24 -7.09 5.50 6.22
N SER A 25 -7.52 4.31 6.62
CA SER A 25 -6.81 3.05 6.36
C SER A 25 -7.58 2.19 5.37
N ALA A 26 -6.86 1.38 4.60
CA ALA A 26 -7.47 0.48 3.63
C ALA A 26 -6.61 -0.77 3.40
N LEU A 27 -7.21 -1.76 2.78
CA LEU A 27 -6.53 -2.94 2.27
C LEU A 27 -6.71 -3.01 0.76
N ALA A 28 -5.61 -3.23 0.05
CA ALA A 28 -5.61 -3.48 -1.38
C ALA A 28 -5.03 -4.85 -1.70
N VAL A 29 -5.48 -5.45 -2.79
CA VAL A 29 -4.95 -6.72 -3.31
C VAL A 29 -4.57 -6.56 -4.78
N TRP A 30 -3.69 -7.42 -5.27
CA TRP A 30 -3.28 -7.46 -6.67
C TRP A 30 -4.18 -8.41 -7.47
N ASN A 31 -4.75 -7.95 -8.59
CA ASN A 31 -5.59 -8.77 -9.46
C ASN A 31 -4.88 -9.26 -10.75
N GLY A 32 -3.57 -9.04 -10.85
CA GLY A 32 -2.79 -9.35 -12.05
C GLY A 32 -2.53 -8.14 -12.95
N ALA A 33 -3.28 -7.04 -12.81
CA ALA A 33 -3.18 -5.85 -13.65
C ALA A 33 -3.36 -4.53 -12.89
N ALA A 34 -3.87 -4.57 -11.66
CA ALA A 34 -4.16 -3.39 -10.86
C ALA A 34 -4.13 -3.69 -9.37
N SER A 35 -3.91 -2.66 -8.57
CA SER A 35 -4.21 -2.65 -7.14
C SER A 35 -5.71 -2.41 -6.96
N VAL A 36 -6.39 -3.26 -6.22
CA VAL A 36 -7.85 -3.18 -5.99
C VAL A 36 -8.12 -2.96 -4.50
N THR A 37 -8.83 -1.90 -4.16
CA THR A 37 -9.27 -1.63 -2.79
C THR A 37 -10.39 -2.58 -2.40
N VAL A 38 -10.16 -3.43 -1.40
CA VAL A 38 -11.14 -4.45 -0.96
C VAL A 38 -11.74 -4.18 0.40
N GLU A 39 -11.10 -3.33 1.23
CA GLU A 39 -11.62 -2.88 2.52
C GLU A 39 -11.12 -1.47 2.83
N GLN A 40 -11.89 -0.70 3.59
CA GLN A 40 -11.52 0.65 3.96
C GLN A 40 -12.19 1.06 5.28
N VAL A 41 -11.42 1.74 6.12
CA VAL A 41 -11.90 2.43 7.31
C VAL A 41 -11.63 3.93 7.12
N PRO A 42 -12.65 4.73 6.85
CA PRO A 42 -12.48 6.17 6.60
C PRO A 42 -11.99 6.91 7.85
N SER A 43 -11.20 7.95 7.63
CA SER A 43 -10.85 8.92 8.66
C SER A 43 -12.12 9.54 9.26
N ARG A 44 -12.08 9.91 10.54
CA ARG A 44 -13.14 10.65 11.22
C ARG A 44 -13.11 12.16 10.91
N HIS A 45 -12.04 12.64 10.31
CA HIS A 45 -12.00 14.04 9.86
C HIS A 45 -12.97 14.27 8.70
N GLN A 46 -13.47 15.50 8.59
CA GLN A 46 -14.34 15.90 7.45
C GLN A 46 -13.53 15.91 6.14
N ILE A 47 -12.32 16.47 6.17
CA ILE A 47 -11.42 16.47 5.02
C ILE A 47 -10.55 15.21 5.11
N LYS A 48 -10.72 14.33 4.14
CA LYS A 48 -10.05 13.03 4.10
C LYS A 48 -9.96 12.51 2.67
N HIS A 49 -9.01 11.61 2.44
CA HIS A 49 -8.95 10.82 1.22
C HIS A 49 -9.65 9.49 1.45
N THR A 50 -10.52 9.10 0.51
CA THR A 50 -11.19 7.81 0.50
C THR A 50 -11.27 7.26 -0.91
N SER A 51 -11.39 5.94 -1.01
CA SER A 51 -11.67 5.25 -2.26
C SER A 51 -13.04 4.58 -2.20
N VAL A 52 -13.60 4.28 -3.35
CA VAL A 52 -14.75 3.38 -3.43
C VAL A 52 -14.23 1.94 -3.39
N LEU A 53 -14.89 1.05 -2.62
CA LEU A 53 -14.53 -0.38 -2.63
C LEU A 53 -14.64 -0.92 -4.05
N GLY A 54 -13.64 -1.71 -4.46
CA GLY A 54 -13.50 -2.20 -5.82
C GLY A 54 -12.76 -1.26 -6.78
N SER A 55 -12.33 -0.08 -6.33
CA SER A 55 -11.51 0.83 -7.15
C SER A 55 -10.21 0.17 -7.57
N HIS A 56 -9.86 0.35 -8.85
CA HIS A 56 -8.65 -0.17 -9.47
C HIS A 56 -7.64 0.96 -9.67
N TYR A 57 -6.41 0.75 -9.17
CA TYR A 57 -5.31 1.69 -9.33
C TYR A 57 -4.20 1.06 -10.17
N ARG A 58 -3.82 1.78 -11.24
CA ARG A 58 -2.77 1.37 -12.18
C ARG A 58 -1.68 2.42 -12.33
N THR A 59 -1.67 3.41 -11.48
CA THR A 59 -0.69 4.49 -11.47
C THR A 59 0.54 4.05 -10.68
N ALA A 60 1.71 4.05 -11.31
CA ALA A 60 2.94 3.45 -10.78
C ALA A 60 3.34 3.99 -9.40
N LEU A 61 3.19 5.29 -9.16
CA LEU A 61 3.59 5.93 -7.90
C LEU A 61 2.54 5.84 -6.78
N SER A 62 1.34 5.28 -7.04
CA SER A 62 0.41 4.92 -5.96
C SER A 62 1.09 3.98 -4.98
N SER A 63 1.01 4.26 -3.68
CA SER A 63 1.76 3.49 -2.67
C SER A 63 1.41 2.00 -2.65
N THR A 64 0.13 1.65 -2.85
CA THR A 64 -0.29 0.24 -2.94
C THR A 64 0.25 -0.44 -4.18
N VAL A 65 0.29 0.25 -5.32
CA VAL A 65 0.86 -0.29 -6.57
C VAL A 65 2.35 -0.56 -6.37
N GLN A 66 3.10 0.37 -5.76
CA GLN A 66 4.52 0.17 -5.46
C GLN A 66 4.75 -1.10 -4.61
N VAL A 67 4.00 -1.28 -3.52
CA VAL A 67 4.13 -2.45 -2.64
C VAL A 67 3.81 -3.76 -3.39
N LEU A 68 2.72 -3.77 -4.14
CA LEU A 68 2.27 -4.98 -4.84
C LEU A 68 3.20 -5.35 -6.00
N LEU A 69 3.72 -4.36 -6.75
CA LEU A 69 4.72 -4.61 -7.79
C LEU A 69 6.08 -5.00 -7.20
N ALA A 70 6.47 -4.42 -6.08
CA ALA A 70 7.72 -4.80 -5.40
C ALA A 70 7.72 -6.26 -4.93
N ALA A 71 6.54 -6.86 -4.75
CA ALA A 71 6.37 -8.26 -4.38
C ALA A 71 6.50 -9.25 -5.56
N LEU A 72 6.40 -8.75 -6.79
CA LEU A 72 6.58 -9.55 -8.00
C LEU A 72 8.07 -9.75 -8.30
N GLU A 73 8.38 -10.75 -9.14
CA GLU A 73 9.70 -10.84 -9.73
C GLU A 73 10.02 -9.55 -10.51
N PRO A 74 11.23 -8.99 -10.42
CA PRO A 74 11.56 -7.72 -11.06
C PRO A 74 11.24 -7.67 -12.57
N ALA A 75 11.51 -8.75 -13.29
CA ALA A 75 11.21 -8.83 -14.72
C ALA A 75 9.70 -8.76 -15.01
N GLU A 76 8.88 -9.34 -14.15
CA GLU A 76 7.42 -9.29 -14.27
C GLU A 76 6.88 -7.87 -13.99
N ALA A 77 7.37 -7.22 -12.96
CA ALA A 77 7.01 -5.84 -12.65
C ALA A 77 7.41 -4.88 -13.78
N GLU A 78 8.63 -5.03 -14.29
CA GLU A 78 9.13 -4.24 -15.42
C GLU A 78 8.27 -4.42 -16.69
N ALA A 79 7.88 -5.67 -17.00
CA ALA A 79 7.04 -5.97 -18.15
C ALA A 79 5.67 -5.28 -18.06
N LEU A 80 5.06 -5.18 -16.87
CA LEU A 80 3.80 -4.48 -16.67
C LEU A 80 3.91 -2.97 -16.92
N VAL A 81 5.04 -2.37 -16.54
CA VAL A 81 5.32 -0.94 -16.79
C VAL A 81 5.60 -0.70 -18.25
N VAL A 82 6.45 -1.49 -18.89
CA VAL A 82 6.79 -1.37 -20.33
C VAL A 82 5.56 -1.56 -21.22
N ALA A 83 4.68 -2.49 -20.87
CA ALA A 83 3.43 -2.74 -21.58
C ALA A 83 2.36 -1.63 -21.38
N GLY A 84 2.57 -0.72 -20.44
CA GLY A 84 1.59 0.31 -20.08
C GLY A 84 0.38 -0.22 -19.28
N THR A 85 0.41 -1.46 -18.82
CA THR A 85 -0.59 -2.00 -17.88
C THR A 85 -0.57 -1.22 -16.57
N ILE A 86 0.62 -0.95 -16.06
CA ILE A 86 0.88 0.03 -15.00
C ILE A 86 1.43 1.28 -15.66
N ARG A 87 0.75 2.40 -15.43
CA ARG A 87 1.11 3.68 -16.04
C ARG A 87 2.17 4.38 -15.22
N LEU A 88 3.30 4.62 -15.84
CA LEU A 88 4.37 5.43 -15.26
C LEU A 88 4.04 6.91 -15.44
N GLU A 89 4.21 7.70 -14.41
CA GLU A 89 3.96 9.13 -14.41
C GLU A 89 4.97 9.86 -15.33
N GLU A 90 4.54 11.00 -15.86
CA GLU A 90 5.39 11.83 -16.70
C GLU A 90 6.70 12.22 -16.00
N GLY A 91 7.80 12.14 -16.72
CA GLY A 91 9.13 12.44 -16.18
C GLY A 91 9.84 11.28 -15.51
N TRP A 92 9.19 10.12 -15.39
CA TRP A 92 9.80 8.92 -14.84
C TRP A 92 10.30 7.97 -15.95
N GLU A 93 11.49 7.43 -15.73
CA GLU A 93 12.02 6.35 -16.56
C GLU A 93 11.77 5.00 -15.88
N THR A 94 11.60 3.96 -16.69
CA THR A 94 11.36 2.60 -16.16
C THR A 94 12.46 2.15 -15.19
N GLY A 95 13.72 2.43 -15.51
CA GLY A 95 14.86 2.08 -14.65
C GLY A 95 14.77 2.73 -13.27
N ASP A 96 14.45 4.02 -13.20
CA ASP A 96 14.31 4.75 -11.93
C ASP A 96 13.17 4.19 -11.09
N TYR A 97 12.08 3.80 -11.75
CA TYR A 97 10.96 3.15 -11.07
C TYR A 97 11.33 1.77 -10.52
N MET A 98 12.10 0.97 -11.28
CA MET A 98 12.58 -0.33 -10.78
C MET A 98 13.50 -0.17 -9.57
N GLU A 99 14.32 0.88 -9.51
CA GLU A 99 15.11 1.22 -8.33
C GLU A 99 14.20 1.64 -7.14
N ARG A 100 13.13 2.38 -7.40
CA ARG A 100 12.12 2.70 -6.38
C ARG A 100 11.53 1.42 -5.79
N LEU A 101 11.15 0.45 -6.61
CA LEU A 101 10.61 -0.84 -6.13
C LEU A 101 11.64 -1.63 -5.31
N ALA A 102 12.92 -1.59 -5.68
CA ALA A 102 13.98 -2.21 -4.90
C ALA A 102 14.08 -1.58 -3.49
N ARG A 103 14.01 -0.25 -3.39
CA ARG A 103 13.97 0.44 -2.10
C ARG A 103 12.73 0.07 -1.26
N VAL A 104 11.58 -0.08 -1.90
CA VAL A 104 10.35 -0.52 -1.21
C VAL A 104 10.53 -1.92 -0.60
N ARG A 105 11.13 -2.86 -1.34
CA ARG A 105 11.46 -4.19 -0.81
C ARG A 105 12.38 -4.13 0.40
N GLU A 106 13.40 -3.30 0.33
CA GLU A 106 14.41 -3.17 1.39
C GLU A 106 13.85 -2.52 2.65
N GLN A 107 13.12 -1.41 2.52
CA GLN A 107 12.60 -0.67 3.68
C GLN A 107 11.28 -1.22 4.23
N GLY A 108 10.55 -2.04 3.46
CA GLY A 108 9.31 -2.68 3.89
C GLY A 108 8.07 -1.80 3.84
N TYR A 109 8.11 -0.67 3.14
CA TYR A 109 6.97 0.18 2.87
C TYR A 109 7.19 1.05 1.62
N ALA A 110 6.11 1.61 1.10
CA ALA A 110 6.12 2.58 0.01
C ALA A 110 5.52 3.90 0.47
N LEU A 111 6.06 5.00 -0.05
CA LEU A 111 5.56 6.35 0.15
C LEU A 111 5.14 6.95 -1.20
N ASN A 112 3.97 7.56 -1.22
CA ASN A 112 3.52 8.48 -2.25
C ASN A 112 3.35 9.86 -1.59
N ASP A 113 4.34 10.73 -1.73
CA ASP A 113 4.31 12.09 -1.20
C ASP A 113 3.90 13.05 -2.31
N ARG A 114 2.60 13.19 -2.51
CA ARG A 114 1.99 14.08 -3.51
C ARG A 114 2.47 13.85 -4.94
N GLU A 115 2.82 12.63 -5.27
CA GLU A 115 3.32 12.25 -6.58
C GLU A 115 2.20 11.86 -7.56
N THR A 116 1.03 11.47 -7.04
CA THR A 116 -0.16 11.14 -7.85
C THR A 116 -1.27 12.18 -7.75
N SER A 117 -1.25 12.98 -6.70
CA SER A 117 -2.15 14.09 -6.44
C SER A 117 -1.44 15.09 -5.52
N GLU A 118 -1.58 16.38 -5.78
CA GLU A 118 -0.94 17.45 -4.98
C GLU A 118 -1.41 17.47 -3.52
N ASP A 119 -2.58 16.92 -3.25
CA ASP A 119 -3.24 16.98 -1.96
C ASP A 119 -3.02 15.75 -1.09
N GLU A 120 -2.57 14.63 -1.66
CA GLU A 120 -2.51 13.34 -0.98
C GLU A 120 -1.09 12.90 -0.65
N VAL A 121 -0.92 12.43 0.59
CA VAL A 121 0.20 11.60 1.02
C VAL A 121 -0.35 10.23 1.37
N SER A 122 0.25 9.18 0.85
CA SER A 122 -0.11 7.81 1.22
C SER A 122 1.12 6.94 1.51
N LEU A 123 0.92 6.01 2.41
CA LEU A 123 1.91 5.02 2.84
C LEU A 123 1.29 3.65 2.70
N SER A 124 2.06 2.68 2.25
CA SER A 124 1.59 1.30 2.16
C SER A 124 2.66 0.32 2.62
N ALA A 125 2.23 -0.79 3.23
CA ALA A 125 3.10 -1.85 3.68
C ALA A 125 2.54 -3.22 3.30
N PRO A 126 3.41 -4.22 3.00
CA PRO A 126 2.97 -5.51 2.52
C PRO A 126 2.38 -6.37 3.65
N VAL A 127 1.28 -7.03 3.34
CA VAL A 127 0.69 -8.10 4.15
C VAL A 127 1.14 -9.44 3.57
N ARG A 128 1.73 -10.29 4.40
CA ARG A 128 2.25 -11.60 3.98
C ARG A 128 1.40 -12.74 4.55
N ASP A 129 1.27 -13.80 3.78
CA ASP A 129 0.62 -15.03 4.22
C ASP A 129 1.59 -16.00 4.90
N HIS A 130 1.10 -17.18 5.26
CA HIS A 130 1.88 -18.25 5.90
C HIS A 130 3.06 -18.77 5.05
N ARG A 131 3.06 -18.51 3.75
CA ARG A 131 4.17 -18.87 2.83
C ARG A 131 5.19 -17.74 2.71
N GLY A 132 4.95 -16.59 3.35
CA GLY A 132 5.77 -15.40 3.21
C GLY A 132 5.49 -14.60 1.93
N GLU A 133 4.48 -14.99 1.15
CA GLU A 133 4.09 -14.28 -0.06
C GLU A 133 3.20 -13.08 0.27
N VAL A 134 3.28 -12.04 -0.54
CA VAL A 134 2.45 -10.83 -0.36
C VAL A 134 1.02 -11.12 -0.80
N ALA A 135 0.10 -11.12 0.16
CA ALA A 135 -1.33 -11.32 -0.04
C ALA A 135 -2.10 -10.01 -0.24
N GLY A 136 -1.49 -8.88 0.09
CA GLY A 136 -2.11 -7.56 -0.03
C GLY A 136 -1.21 -6.45 0.48
N ALA A 137 -1.74 -5.24 0.51
CA ALA A 137 -1.07 -4.07 1.03
C ALA A 137 -2.01 -3.27 1.93
N VAL A 138 -1.54 -2.92 3.12
CA VAL A 138 -2.21 -1.92 3.97
C VAL A 138 -1.90 -0.55 3.42
N LEU A 139 -2.90 0.30 3.34
CA LEU A 139 -2.81 1.71 2.95
C LEU A 139 -3.16 2.59 4.13
N LEU A 140 -2.39 3.66 4.31
CA LEU A 140 -2.75 4.83 5.10
C LEU A 140 -2.74 6.04 4.18
N ALA A 141 -3.85 6.78 4.08
CA ALA A 141 -3.99 7.95 3.22
C ALA A 141 -4.40 9.18 4.04
N ALA A 142 -3.70 10.27 3.84
CA ALA A 142 -3.91 11.53 4.55
C ALA A 142 -3.77 12.73 3.62
N PRO A 143 -4.45 13.86 3.92
CA PRO A 143 -4.14 15.12 3.29
C PRO A 143 -2.72 15.55 3.64
N PHE A 144 -2.03 16.18 2.70
CA PHE A 144 -0.61 16.53 2.86
C PHE A 144 -0.32 17.39 4.10
N TYR A 145 -1.24 18.26 4.52
CA TYR A 145 -1.03 19.13 5.66
C TYR A 145 -1.11 18.42 7.03
N ARG A 146 -1.55 17.14 7.07
CA ARG A 146 -1.48 16.28 8.26
C ARG A 146 -0.40 15.20 8.18
N ALA A 147 0.30 15.09 7.07
CA ALA A 147 1.33 14.08 6.81
C ALA A 147 2.62 14.72 6.28
N GLY A 148 3.10 15.72 6.99
CA GLY A 148 4.37 16.38 6.67
C GLY A 148 5.60 15.56 7.11
N ALA A 149 6.78 16.06 6.78
CA ALA A 149 8.06 15.39 7.03
C ALA A 149 8.25 14.91 8.48
N GLU A 150 7.72 15.65 9.45
CA GLU A 150 7.82 15.29 10.88
C GLU A 150 6.94 14.11 11.26
N GLN A 151 5.77 13.95 10.61
CA GLN A 151 4.81 12.88 10.88
C GLN A 151 5.13 11.59 10.13
N LEU A 152 5.79 11.67 8.98
CA LEU A 152 6.01 10.52 8.10
C LEU A 152 6.69 9.33 8.77
N PRO A 153 7.75 9.48 9.57
CA PRO A 153 8.39 8.33 10.22
C PRO A 153 7.44 7.54 11.13
N GLU A 154 6.61 8.22 11.91
CA GLU A 154 5.63 7.55 12.78
C GLU A 154 4.50 6.92 11.97
N LEU A 155 3.97 7.62 10.97
CA LEU A 155 2.93 7.09 10.11
C LEU A 155 3.40 5.84 9.35
N ALA A 156 4.64 5.83 8.86
CA ALA A 156 5.25 4.66 8.24
C ALA A 156 5.38 3.49 9.21
N ALA A 157 5.85 3.74 10.43
CA ALA A 157 5.98 2.71 11.46
C ALA A 157 4.61 2.10 11.81
N ARG A 158 3.58 2.90 12.01
CA ARG A 158 2.22 2.42 12.31
C ARG A 158 1.60 1.64 11.15
N THR A 159 1.84 2.06 9.92
CA THR A 159 1.38 1.34 8.72
C THR A 159 2.05 -0.03 8.62
N ARG A 160 3.35 -0.11 8.87
CA ARG A 160 4.09 -1.37 8.92
C ARG A 160 3.61 -2.26 10.05
N ASP A 161 3.40 -1.73 11.24
CA ASP A 161 2.93 -2.50 12.40
C ASP A 161 1.55 -3.11 12.14
N ALA A 162 0.63 -2.37 11.50
CA ALA A 162 -0.67 -2.89 11.11
C ALA A 162 -0.55 -4.02 10.08
N ALA A 163 0.30 -3.85 9.06
CA ALA A 163 0.56 -4.88 8.06
C ALA A 163 1.19 -6.13 8.69
N ASP A 164 2.12 -5.98 9.62
CA ASP A 164 2.74 -7.08 10.35
C ASP A 164 1.73 -7.81 11.25
N ALA A 165 0.82 -7.08 11.92
CA ALA A 165 -0.23 -7.68 12.73
C ALA A 165 -1.18 -8.54 11.88
N ILE A 166 -1.62 -8.04 10.74
CA ILE A 166 -2.45 -8.80 9.79
C ILE A 166 -1.68 -10.02 9.28
N SER A 167 -0.40 -9.86 8.93
CA SER A 167 0.45 -10.95 8.44
C SER A 167 0.56 -12.07 9.47
N ARG A 168 0.77 -11.75 10.75
CA ARG A 168 0.78 -12.75 11.84
C ARG A 168 -0.54 -13.50 11.96
N ARG A 169 -1.68 -12.81 11.81
CA ARG A 169 -3.01 -13.44 11.82
C ARG A 169 -3.20 -14.38 10.62
N LEU A 170 -2.53 -14.13 9.50
CA LEU A 170 -2.51 -15.01 8.32
C LEU A 170 -1.48 -16.15 8.44
N GLY A 171 -0.77 -16.23 9.55
CA GLY A 171 0.20 -17.29 9.81
C GLY A 171 1.60 -17.01 9.28
N ALA A 172 1.91 -15.77 8.90
CA ALA A 172 3.28 -15.42 8.55
C ALA A 172 4.22 -15.58 9.74
N VAL A 173 5.37 -16.20 9.50
CA VAL A 173 6.43 -16.33 10.50
C VAL A 173 7.31 -15.09 10.39
N SER A 174 7.56 -14.41 11.52
CA SER A 174 8.50 -13.30 11.55
C SER A 174 9.88 -13.79 11.09
N PRO A 175 10.56 -13.08 10.19
CA PRO A 175 11.96 -13.39 9.93
C PRO A 175 12.74 -13.21 11.24
N GLY A 176 13.40 -14.28 11.66
CA GLY A 176 14.24 -14.29 12.85
C GLY A 176 15.47 -13.40 12.70
#